data_1c5201d85dd9473573fe3a215934fda7
#
_entry.id   1c5201d85dd9473573fe3a215934fda7
#
_cell.length_a   1.000
_cell.length_b   1.000
_cell.length_c   1.000
_cell.angle_alpha   90.00
_cell.angle_beta   90.00
_cell.angle_gamma   90.00
#
_symmetry.space_group_name_H-M   'P 1'
#
loop_
_entity.id
_entity.type
_entity.pdbx_description
1 polymer ?
#
loop_
_entity_poly.entity_id
_entity_poly.type
_entity_poly.pdbx_seq_one_letter_code
_entity_poly.pdbx_strand_id
1 'polypeptide(L)'
;IVFPDTSPRGNNLPDVEDYDLGQGAGFYLNATEEPWNKNFKMWDYITFDLTDTISKNFNVDMTRQSIMGHSMGGHGALTIGMGIQGRFKSISALSPICNPTGADWGRKQLSAYLGNDEQTWLEHDSSILMLNKGFNGNVLIDVGNKDQFIDLLKPETLANAMMKRRQSGEFRMQAGYDHSYFFVSTFIDDHIAFHAESLND
;
A
#
# COMPACT_ATOMS: atom_id res chain seq x y z
N ILE A 1 1.66 -12.22 -12.41
CA ILE A 1 1.15 -11.09 -11.62
C ILE A 1 -0.22 -11.48 -11.08
N VAL A 2 -0.52 -11.08 -9.83
CA VAL A 2 -1.80 -11.32 -9.16
C VAL A 2 -2.43 -9.96 -8.83
N PHE A 3 -3.70 -9.81 -9.14
CA PHE A 3 -4.49 -8.62 -8.85
C PHE A 3 -5.60 -8.99 -7.86
N PRO A 4 -5.40 -8.77 -6.56
CA PRO A 4 -6.44 -9.03 -5.56
C PRO A 4 -7.50 -7.94 -5.54
N ASP A 5 -8.66 -8.24 -4.93
CA ASP A 5 -9.66 -7.19 -4.64
C ASP A 5 -9.16 -6.24 -3.55
N THR A 6 -9.78 -5.09 -3.46
CA THR A 6 -9.39 -3.96 -2.59
C THR A 6 -10.10 -3.96 -1.25
N SER A 7 -11.13 -4.81 -1.09
CA SER A 7 -11.91 -5.00 0.14
C SER A 7 -12.71 -6.28 0.08
N PRO A 8 -13.25 -6.76 1.20
CA PRO A 8 -14.38 -7.70 1.17
C PRO A 8 -15.55 -7.09 0.41
N ARG A 9 -16.29 -7.91 -0.35
CA ARG A 9 -17.48 -7.49 -1.11
C ARG A 9 -18.62 -8.47 -0.92
N GLY A 10 -19.85 -7.98 -0.86
CA GLY A 10 -21.05 -8.83 -0.77
C GLY A 10 -22.24 -8.13 -0.13
N ASN A 11 -23.44 -8.70 -0.36
CA ASN A 11 -24.71 -8.08 0.05
C ASN A 11 -24.94 -8.01 1.56
N ASN A 12 -24.20 -8.79 2.36
CA ASN A 12 -24.37 -8.86 3.82
C ASN A 12 -23.16 -8.26 4.57
N LEU A 13 -22.34 -7.48 3.89
CA LEU A 13 -21.20 -6.81 4.49
C LEU A 13 -21.55 -5.36 4.83
N PRO A 14 -20.97 -4.81 5.90
CA PRO A 14 -21.13 -3.40 6.19
C PRO A 14 -20.57 -2.56 5.05
N ASP A 15 -21.24 -1.45 4.78
CA ASP A 15 -20.84 -0.48 3.79
C ASP A 15 -21.31 0.92 4.19
N VAL A 16 -20.78 1.93 3.54
CA VAL A 16 -21.17 3.34 3.68
C VAL A 16 -21.22 3.99 2.31
N GLU A 17 -21.92 5.14 2.21
CA GLU A 17 -21.98 5.88 0.95
C GLU A 17 -20.67 6.53 0.54
N ASP A 18 -19.74 6.72 1.48
CA ASP A 18 -18.43 7.31 1.23
C ASP A 18 -17.53 6.34 0.46
N TYR A 19 -17.00 6.78 -0.68
CA TYR A 19 -16.13 5.97 -1.54
C TYR A 19 -14.80 5.54 -0.87
N ASP A 20 -14.41 6.21 0.19
CA ASP A 20 -13.12 6.07 0.88
C ASP A 20 -13.21 5.23 2.17
N LEU A 21 -14.33 4.53 2.39
CA LEU A 21 -14.55 3.62 3.51
C LEU A 21 -15.48 2.48 3.07
N GLY A 22 -15.39 1.32 3.70
CA GLY A 22 -16.24 0.17 3.40
C GLY A 22 -15.85 -0.60 2.14
N GLN A 23 -16.85 -1.03 1.37
CA GLN A 23 -16.61 -1.86 0.18
C GLN A 23 -15.85 -1.07 -0.89
N GLY A 24 -14.68 -1.58 -1.27
CA GLY A 24 -13.74 -0.93 -2.18
C GLY A 24 -12.57 -0.22 -1.49
N ALA A 25 -12.63 0.01 -0.16
CA ALA A 25 -11.66 0.80 0.58
C ALA A 25 -11.19 0.12 1.89
N GLY A 26 -10.67 -1.11 1.79
CA GLY A 26 -10.24 -1.92 2.95
C GLY A 26 -8.88 -1.55 3.53
N PHE A 27 -8.15 -0.62 2.94
CA PHE A 27 -6.85 -0.08 3.41
C PHE A 27 -5.79 -1.11 3.78
N TYR A 28 -5.97 -2.38 3.38
CA TYR A 28 -5.02 -3.47 3.59
C TYR A 28 -4.61 -3.67 5.05
N LEU A 29 -5.53 -3.41 5.97
CA LEU A 29 -5.39 -3.63 7.40
C LEU A 29 -6.39 -4.69 7.91
N ASN A 30 -6.26 -5.10 9.17
CA ASN A 30 -7.25 -5.91 9.86
C ASN A 30 -8.06 -5.01 10.79
N ALA A 31 -9.30 -4.71 10.43
CA ALA A 31 -10.16 -3.89 11.26
C ALA A 31 -10.42 -4.52 12.64
N THR A 32 -10.45 -3.68 13.67
CA THR A 32 -10.75 -4.05 15.06
C THR A 32 -12.09 -3.54 15.54
N GLU A 33 -12.62 -2.52 14.87
CA GLU A 33 -13.85 -1.83 15.28
C GLU A 33 -15.09 -2.36 14.56
N GLU A 34 -16.22 -2.41 15.28
CA GLU A 34 -17.52 -2.68 14.68
C GLU A 34 -17.93 -1.52 13.74
N PRO A 35 -18.59 -1.82 12.61
CA PRO A 35 -19.04 -3.14 12.16
C PRO A 35 -18.01 -3.87 11.28
N TRP A 36 -16.79 -3.35 11.14
CA TRP A 36 -15.78 -3.79 10.18
C TRP A 36 -15.00 -5.02 10.63
N ASN A 37 -14.80 -5.17 11.95
CA ASN A 37 -13.90 -6.14 12.56
C ASN A 37 -14.15 -7.60 12.18
N LYS A 38 -15.37 -7.92 11.75
CA LYS A 38 -15.73 -9.30 11.38
C LYS A 38 -15.19 -9.71 10.02
N ASN A 39 -15.19 -8.83 9.04
CA ASN A 39 -14.94 -9.19 7.65
C ASN A 39 -13.80 -8.41 7.00
N PHE A 40 -13.48 -7.21 7.48
CA PHE A 40 -12.42 -6.37 6.89
C PHE A 40 -11.06 -6.78 7.44
N LYS A 41 -10.53 -7.92 6.95
CA LYS A 41 -9.25 -8.53 7.32
C LYS A 41 -8.30 -8.55 6.12
N MET A 42 -8.11 -7.37 5.49
CA MET A 42 -7.38 -7.28 4.24
C MET A 42 -5.89 -7.56 4.38
N TRP A 43 -5.30 -7.28 5.55
CA TRP A 43 -3.93 -7.70 5.83
C TRP A 43 -3.79 -9.23 5.77
N ASP A 44 -4.62 -9.95 6.51
CA ASP A 44 -4.59 -11.42 6.53
C ASP A 44 -4.93 -12.00 5.15
N TYR A 45 -5.91 -11.42 4.46
CA TYR A 45 -6.26 -11.83 3.11
C TYR A 45 -5.06 -11.80 2.17
N ILE A 46 -4.33 -10.67 2.09
CA ILE A 46 -3.17 -10.53 1.21
C ILE A 46 -2.01 -11.40 1.67
N THR A 47 -1.76 -11.44 2.97
CA THR A 47 -0.52 -12.04 3.50
C THR A 47 -0.64 -13.55 3.74
N PHE A 48 -1.83 -14.08 3.93
CA PHE A 48 -2.08 -15.50 4.19
C PHE A 48 -2.99 -16.13 3.15
N ASP A 49 -4.26 -15.71 3.03
CA ASP A 49 -5.27 -16.43 2.24
C ASP A 49 -4.94 -16.43 0.74
N LEU A 50 -4.60 -15.26 0.20
CA LEU A 50 -4.20 -15.11 -1.20
C LEU A 50 -2.93 -15.90 -1.48
N THR A 51 -1.94 -15.79 -0.59
CA THR A 51 -0.65 -16.48 -0.72
C THR A 51 -0.82 -17.98 -0.71
N ASP A 52 -1.62 -18.52 0.23
CA ASP A 52 -1.93 -19.93 0.31
C ASP A 52 -2.66 -20.42 -0.95
N THR A 53 -3.65 -19.64 -1.41
CA THR A 53 -4.39 -19.94 -2.64
C THR A 53 -3.46 -20.01 -3.86
N ILE A 54 -2.57 -19.02 -4.01
CA ILE A 54 -1.64 -18.99 -5.13
C ILE A 54 -0.65 -20.16 -5.07
N SER A 55 -0.09 -20.44 -3.90
CA SER A 55 0.89 -21.55 -3.73
C SER A 55 0.30 -22.92 -4.04
N LYS A 56 -0.98 -23.12 -3.77
CA LYS A 56 -1.67 -24.40 -4.00
C LYS A 56 -2.13 -24.62 -5.44
N ASN A 57 -2.41 -23.54 -6.16
CA ASN A 57 -3.05 -23.61 -7.47
C ASN A 57 -2.14 -23.26 -8.65
N PHE A 58 -0.98 -22.64 -8.41
CA PHE A 58 -0.07 -22.20 -9.45
C PHE A 58 1.36 -22.66 -9.16
N ASN A 59 2.06 -23.04 -10.22
CA ASN A 59 3.48 -23.39 -10.11
C ASN A 59 4.34 -22.12 -10.08
N VAL A 60 4.51 -21.56 -8.90
CA VAL A 60 5.26 -20.33 -8.65
C VAL A 60 6.25 -20.50 -7.51
N ASP A 61 7.34 -19.76 -7.56
CA ASP A 61 8.32 -19.72 -6.47
C ASP A 61 7.91 -18.69 -5.42
N MET A 62 7.37 -19.16 -4.29
CA MET A 62 6.91 -18.33 -3.20
C MET A 62 8.04 -17.69 -2.38
N THR A 63 9.30 -18.01 -2.65
CA THR A 63 10.45 -17.33 -2.02
C THR A 63 10.85 -16.05 -2.77
N ARG A 64 10.31 -15.85 -3.94
CA ARG A 64 10.57 -14.72 -4.85
C ARG A 64 9.30 -13.94 -5.10
N GLN A 65 9.00 -13.03 -4.20
CA GLN A 65 7.82 -12.18 -4.25
C GLN A 65 8.21 -10.71 -4.27
N SER A 66 7.44 -9.90 -4.98
CA SER A 66 7.47 -8.43 -4.93
C SER A 66 6.05 -7.91 -4.76
N ILE A 67 5.91 -6.68 -4.30
CA ILE A 67 4.61 -6.08 -4.05
C ILE A 67 4.54 -4.67 -4.64
N MET A 68 3.42 -4.37 -5.31
CA MET A 68 3.19 -3.05 -5.91
C MET A 68 1.73 -2.65 -5.82
N GLY A 69 1.48 -1.35 -5.96
CA GLY A 69 0.12 -0.84 -6.01
C GLY A 69 0.03 0.63 -6.37
N HIS A 70 -1.20 1.08 -6.65
CA HIS A 70 -1.54 2.46 -6.93
C HIS A 70 -2.42 3.02 -5.80
N SER A 71 -2.20 4.27 -5.40
CA SER A 71 -3.02 5.00 -4.43
C SER A 71 -3.15 4.24 -3.08
N MET A 72 -4.36 3.85 -2.68
CA MET A 72 -4.60 2.97 -1.53
C MET A 72 -3.85 1.63 -1.67
N GLY A 73 -3.78 1.06 -2.89
CA GLY A 73 -2.98 -0.14 -3.16
C GLY A 73 -1.48 0.09 -2.99
N GLY A 74 -0.99 1.30 -3.33
CA GLY A 74 0.38 1.72 -3.05
C GLY A 74 0.67 1.84 -1.56
N HIS A 75 -0.27 2.37 -0.80
CA HIS A 75 -0.24 2.35 0.67
C HIS A 75 -0.12 0.91 1.20
N GLY A 76 -0.99 0.02 0.74
CA GLY A 76 -0.95 -1.40 1.12
C GLY A 76 0.37 -2.08 0.76
N ALA A 77 0.91 -1.82 -0.43
CA ALA A 77 2.20 -2.35 -0.85
C ALA A 77 3.34 -1.92 0.08
N LEU A 78 3.36 -0.65 0.46
CA LEU A 78 4.37 -0.10 1.37
C LEU A 78 4.22 -0.65 2.79
N THR A 79 3.02 -0.63 3.36
CA THR A 79 2.79 -1.07 4.74
C THR A 79 3.02 -2.56 4.91
N ILE A 80 2.51 -3.40 4.01
CA ILE A 80 2.72 -4.85 4.03
C ILE A 80 4.18 -5.19 3.76
N GLY A 81 4.78 -4.56 2.74
CA GLY A 81 6.16 -4.83 2.37
C GLY A 81 7.16 -4.53 3.50
N MET A 82 7.00 -3.39 4.17
CA MET A 82 7.82 -3.01 5.33
C MET A 82 7.41 -3.73 6.62
N GLY A 83 6.15 -4.12 6.74
CA GLY A 83 5.63 -4.85 7.90
C GLY A 83 6.16 -6.28 8.00
N ILE A 84 6.35 -6.96 6.85
CA ILE A 84 6.82 -8.36 6.79
C ILE A 84 8.23 -8.40 6.19
N GLN A 85 9.21 -8.11 7.03
CA GLN A 85 10.62 -8.08 6.63
C GLN A 85 11.09 -9.43 6.05
N GLY A 86 11.85 -9.36 4.95
CA GLY A 86 12.46 -10.51 4.32
C GLY A 86 11.54 -11.32 3.39
N ARG A 87 10.24 -11.01 3.31
CA ARG A 87 9.32 -11.70 2.42
C ARG A 87 9.43 -11.21 0.97
N PHE A 88 9.43 -9.90 0.78
CA PHE A 88 9.45 -9.30 -0.54
C PHE A 88 10.85 -8.88 -0.95
N LYS A 89 11.17 -9.03 -2.23
CA LYS A 89 12.43 -8.63 -2.84
C LYS A 89 12.47 -7.13 -3.16
N SER A 90 11.31 -6.57 -3.52
CA SER A 90 11.17 -5.15 -3.85
C SER A 90 9.75 -4.66 -3.57
N ILE A 91 9.62 -3.37 -3.34
CA ILE A 91 8.34 -2.67 -3.16
C ILE A 91 8.25 -1.56 -4.19
N SER A 92 7.11 -1.40 -4.85
CA SER A 92 6.88 -0.18 -5.62
C SER A 92 5.47 0.38 -5.43
N ALA A 93 5.33 1.69 -5.62
CA ALA A 93 4.05 2.35 -5.47
C ALA A 93 3.89 3.55 -6.41
N LEU A 94 2.71 3.64 -7.01
CA LEU A 94 2.29 4.75 -7.85
C LEU A 94 1.30 5.63 -7.06
N SER A 95 1.61 6.90 -6.88
CA SER A 95 0.81 7.88 -6.10
C SER A 95 0.26 7.31 -4.78
N PRO A 96 1.08 6.70 -3.90
CA PRO A 96 0.60 6.07 -2.69
C PRO A 96 0.09 7.06 -1.65
N ILE A 97 -0.81 6.61 -0.75
CA ILE A 97 -1.09 7.32 0.50
C ILE A 97 0.12 7.11 1.43
N CYS A 98 0.90 8.17 1.66
CA CYS A 98 2.21 8.07 2.31
C CYS A 98 2.17 8.30 3.82
N ASN A 99 1.28 9.19 4.29
CA ASN A 99 1.19 9.55 5.70
C ASN A 99 -0.27 9.76 6.13
N PRO A 100 -1.04 8.67 6.23
CA PRO A 100 -2.46 8.77 6.62
C PRO A 100 -2.67 9.34 8.03
N THR A 101 -1.73 9.15 8.95
CA THR A 101 -1.82 9.73 10.30
C THR A 101 -1.68 11.26 10.31
N GLY A 102 -1.03 11.83 9.30
CA GLY A 102 -0.82 13.26 9.12
C GLY A 102 -1.85 13.97 8.23
N ALA A 103 -2.92 13.29 7.81
CA ALA A 103 -3.99 13.84 6.98
C ALA A 103 -5.36 13.51 7.57
N ASP A 104 -6.29 14.48 7.59
CA ASP A 104 -7.64 14.26 8.15
C ASP A 104 -8.36 13.10 7.46
N TRP A 105 -8.16 12.97 6.16
CA TRP A 105 -8.69 11.86 5.38
C TRP A 105 -8.21 10.50 5.89
N GLY A 106 -6.90 10.32 6.07
CA GLY A 106 -6.33 9.07 6.58
C GLY A 106 -6.74 8.79 8.03
N ARG A 107 -6.81 9.83 8.86
CA ARG A 107 -7.29 9.71 10.26
C ARG A 107 -8.74 9.22 10.33
N LYS A 108 -9.61 9.67 9.41
CA LYS A 108 -10.98 9.19 9.28
C LYS A 108 -11.03 7.67 9.09
N GLN A 109 -10.26 7.14 8.12
CA GLN A 109 -10.24 5.71 7.82
C GLN A 109 -9.62 4.89 8.96
N LEU A 110 -8.48 5.35 9.48
CA LEU A 110 -7.79 4.64 10.57
C LEU A 110 -8.67 4.59 11.83
N SER A 111 -9.33 5.70 12.21
CA SER A 111 -10.23 5.70 13.37
C SER A 111 -11.45 4.80 13.17
N ALA A 112 -12.01 4.76 11.95
CA ALA A 112 -13.14 3.90 11.64
C ALA A 112 -12.81 2.41 11.73
N TYR A 113 -11.61 2.01 11.30
CA TYR A 113 -11.20 0.61 11.28
C TYR A 113 -10.48 0.15 12.54
N LEU A 114 -9.69 1.02 13.19
CA LEU A 114 -8.78 0.66 14.30
C LEU A 114 -9.12 1.35 15.62
N GLY A 115 -10.17 2.20 15.65
CA GLY A 115 -10.51 2.98 16.83
C GLY A 115 -9.63 4.21 17.03
N ASN A 116 -9.73 4.84 18.21
CA ASN A 116 -9.11 6.14 18.48
C ASN A 116 -7.72 6.06 19.15
N ASP A 117 -7.19 4.87 19.36
CA ASP A 117 -5.81 4.73 19.85
C ASP A 117 -4.82 4.92 18.70
N GLU A 118 -4.31 6.14 18.58
CA GLU A 118 -3.38 6.52 17.51
C GLU A 118 -2.07 5.69 17.49
N GLN A 119 -1.73 5.01 18.58
CA GLN A 119 -0.55 4.12 18.59
C GLN A 119 -0.76 2.91 17.66
N THR A 120 -1.99 2.43 17.52
CA THR A 120 -2.34 1.33 16.62
C THR A 120 -2.21 1.73 15.14
N TRP A 121 -2.29 3.03 14.82
CA TRP A 121 -2.21 3.53 13.45
C TRP A 121 -0.79 3.56 12.89
N LEU A 122 0.23 3.61 13.79
CA LEU A 122 1.62 3.78 13.37
C LEU A 122 2.15 2.65 12.48
N GLU A 123 1.62 1.45 12.66
CA GLU A 123 1.95 0.29 11.81
C GLU A 123 1.25 0.32 10.44
N HIS A 124 0.34 1.25 10.25
CA HIS A 124 -0.40 1.49 9.02
C HIS A 124 -0.03 2.83 8.37
N ASP A 125 1.11 3.42 8.74
CA ASP A 125 1.63 4.65 8.13
C ASP A 125 2.98 4.38 7.49
N SER A 126 3.02 4.45 6.15
CA SER A 126 4.23 4.08 5.41
C SER A 126 5.41 5.02 5.64
N SER A 127 5.18 6.30 5.94
CA SER A 127 6.27 7.23 6.28
C SER A 127 6.87 6.92 7.66
N ILE A 128 6.03 6.56 8.61
CA ILE A 128 6.47 6.15 9.96
C ILE A 128 7.18 4.79 9.90
N LEU A 129 6.62 3.83 9.17
CA LEU A 129 7.27 2.53 8.95
C LEU A 129 8.63 2.69 8.28
N MET A 130 8.73 3.53 7.26
CA MET A 130 9.99 3.83 6.58
C MET A 130 11.03 4.39 7.58
N LEU A 131 10.65 5.34 8.44
CA LEU A 131 11.55 5.89 9.45
C LEU A 131 11.99 4.85 10.48
N ASN A 132 11.08 4.02 10.96
CA ASN A 132 11.34 3.12 12.08
C ASN A 132 11.96 1.79 11.65
N LYS A 133 11.45 1.20 10.58
CA LYS A 133 11.86 -0.14 10.10
C LYS A 133 12.68 -0.06 8.81
N GLY A 134 12.27 0.78 7.84
CA GLY A 134 12.83 0.76 6.48
C GLY A 134 12.49 -0.54 5.75
N PHE A 135 13.19 -0.80 4.65
CA PHE A 135 13.03 -2.01 3.86
C PHE A 135 14.40 -2.57 3.40
N ASN A 136 14.61 -3.88 3.54
CA ASN A 136 15.84 -4.56 3.13
C ASN A 136 15.80 -4.94 1.65
N GLY A 137 15.65 -3.95 0.77
CA GLY A 137 15.56 -4.12 -0.68
C GLY A 137 15.36 -2.76 -1.32
N ASN A 138 15.09 -2.76 -2.61
CA ASN A 138 14.85 -1.54 -3.36
C ASN A 138 13.39 -1.11 -3.30
N VAL A 139 13.16 0.20 -3.23
CA VAL A 139 11.84 0.82 -3.24
C VAL A 139 11.74 1.78 -4.42
N LEU A 140 10.69 1.66 -5.23
CA LEU A 140 10.41 2.58 -6.33
C LEU A 140 9.07 3.29 -6.10
N ILE A 141 9.09 4.61 -6.04
CA ILE A 141 7.89 5.45 -5.87
C ILE A 141 7.77 6.44 -7.01
N ASP A 142 6.62 6.49 -7.64
CA ASP A 142 6.24 7.52 -8.59
C ASP A 142 5.04 8.32 -8.11
N VAL A 143 5.08 9.64 -8.25
CA VAL A 143 3.96 10.53 -7.91
C VAL A 143 3.83 11.63 -8.98
N GLY A 144 2.61 11.87 -9.46
CA GLY A 144 2.34 12.98 -10.38
C GLY A 144 2.39 14.34 -9.68
N ASN A 145 3.08 15.34 -10.24
CA ASN A 145 3.13 16.66 -9.61
C ASN A 145 1.87 17.52 -9.84
N LYS A 146 0.90 16.99 -10.59
CA LYS A 146 -0.45 17.54 -10.77
C LYS A 146 -1.53 16.65 -10.14
N ASP A 147 -1.13 15.71 -9.28
CA ASP A 147 -2.03 14.85 -8.56
C ASP A 147 -2.97 15.70 -7.68
N GLN A 148 -4.27 15.60 -7.92
CA GLN A 148 -5.30 16.36 -7.20
C GLN A 148 -5.42 15.99 -5.72
N PHE A 149 -4.89 14.82 -5.34
CA PHE A 149 -4.87 14.32 -3.96
C PHE A 149 -3.52 14.53 -3.26
N ILE A 150 -2.58 15.27 -3.87
CA ILE A 150 -1.20 15.36 -3.38
C ILE A 150 -1.11 15.79 -1.91
N ASP A 151 -1.99 16.71 -1.49
CA ASP A 151 -2.05 17.18 -0.10
C ASP A 151 -2.61 16.14 0.88
N LEU A 152 -3.37 15.15 0.39
CA LEU A 152 -3.89 14.03 1.17
C LEU A 152 -2.91 12.85 1.18
N LEU A 153 -2.20 12.64 0.08
CA LEU A 153 -1.21 11.57 -0.07
C LEU A 153 0.05 11.83 0.76
N LYS A 154 0.44 13.09 0.95
CA LYS A 154 1.65 13.49 1.71
C LYS A 154 2.94 12.84 1.21
N PRO A 155 3.25 12.86 -0.10
CA PRO A 155 4.39 12.14 -0.67
C PRO A 155 5.74 12.64 -0.13
N GLU A 156 5.84 13.91 0.22
CA GLU A 156 7.04 14.54 0.79
C GLU A 156 7.46 13.92 2.14
N THR A 157 6.50 13.41 2.92
CA THR A 157 6.80 12.75 4.20
C THR A 157 7.52 11.43 3.99
N LEU A 158 7.08 10.63 3.01
CA LEU A 158 7.74 9.38 2.64
C LEU A 158 9.11 9.64 2.01
N ALA A 159 9.22 10.61 1.08
CA ALA A 159 10.50 10.99 0.47
C ALA A 159 11.53 11.40 1.54
N ASN A 160 11.12 12.23 2.50
CA ASN A 160 11.98 12.64 3.62
C ASN A 160 12.38 11.43 4.51
N ALA A 161 11.46 10.49 4.75
CA ALA A 161 11.74 9.27 5.50
C ALA A 161 12.76 8.39 4.79
N MET A 162 12.60 8.18 3.48
CA MET A 162 13.56 7.44 2.64
C MET A 162 14.96 8.07 2.68
N MET A 163 15.04 9.40 2.54
CA MET A 163 16.32 10.12 2.63
C MET A 163 16.98 9.96 4.00
N LYS A 164 16.24 10.14 5.09
CA LYS A 164 16.78 10.00 6.46
C LYS A 164 17.29 8.58 6.75
N ARG A 165 16.61 7.57 6.23
CA ARG A 165 17.00 6.15 6.36
C ARG A 165 18.10 5.74 5.40
N ARG A 166 18.41 6.57 4.39
CA ARG A 166 19.25 6.20 3.23
C ARG A 166 18.72 4.92 2.57
N GLN A 167 17.39 4.86 2.42
CA GLN A 167 16.70 3.74 1.80
C GLN A 167 17.16 3.57 0.36
N SER A 168 17.53 2.36 -0.03
CA SER A 168 17.86 2.03 -1.41
C SER A 168 16.62 2.12 -2.30
N GLY A 169 16.76 2.74 -3.47
CA GLY A 169 15.67 2.89 -4.43
C GLY A 169 15.51 4.32 -4.92
N GLU A 170 14.36 4.60 -5.52
CA GLU A 170 14.06 5.88 -6.15
C GLU A 170 12.71 6.44 -5.70
N PHE A 171 12.66 7.75 -5.53
CA PHE A 171 11.43 8.53 -5.40
C PHE A 171 11.39 9.53 -6.55
N ARG A 172 10.43 9.36 -7.49
CA ARG A 172 10.34 10.13 -8.72
C ARG A 172 9.08 11.02 -8.70
N MET A 173 9.26 12.31 -8.96
CA MET A 173 8.14 13.24 -9.17
C MET A 173 7.92 13.42 -10.67
N GLN A 174 6.80 12.96 -11.19
CA GLN A 174 6.47 12.94 -12.61
C GLN A 174 5.77 14.23 -13.03
N ALA A 175 6.43 15.01 -13.90
CA ALA A 175 5.95 16.32 -14.31
C ALA A 175 4.73 16.24 -15.22
N GLY A 176 3.65 16.96 -14.86
CA GLY A 176 2.42 17.07 -15.65
C GLY A 176 1.38 15.99 -15.42
N TYR A 177 1.70 14.95 -14.65
CA TYR A 177 0.79 13.83 -14.38
C TYR A 177 -0.09 14.08 -13.15
N ASP A 178 -1.31 13.61 -13.24
CA ASP A 178 -2.34 13.61 -12.19
C ASP A 178 -2.45 12.21 -11.53
N HIS A 179 -3.56 11.93 -10.81
CA HIS A 179 -3.83 10.64 -10.15
C HIS A 179 -4.45 9.58 -11.06
N SER A 180 -4.62 9.87 -12.35
CA SER A 180 -5.39 9.03 -13.26
C SER A 180 -4.66 7.77 -13.70
N TYR A 181 -5.43 6.86 -14.35
CA TYR A 181 -4.85 5.67 -14.96
C TYR A 181 -3.94 5.98 -16.16
N PHE A 182 -3.98 7.19 -16.73
CA PHE A 182 -2.99 7.62 -17.73
C PHE A 182 -1.59 7.72 -17.10
N PHE A 183 -1.49 8.23 -15.87
CA PHE A 183 -0.26 8.19 -15.10
C PHE A 183 0.20 6.74 -14.89
N VAL A 184 -0.68 5.88 -14.37
CA VAL A 184 -0.36 4.46 -14.12
C VAL A 184 0.11 3.78 -15.42
N SER A 185 -0.62 3.93 -16.52
CA SER A 185 -0.29 3.27 -17.80
C SER A 185 1.03 3.76 -18.41
N THR A 186 1.46 4.98 -18.08
CA THR A 186 2.75 5.51 -18.56
C THR A 186 3.93 4.88 -17.85
N PHE A 187 3.82 4.61 -16.54
CA PHE A 187 4.96 4.20 -15.72
C PHE A 187 4.93 2.74 -15.27
N ILE A 188 3.86 2.01 -15.56
CA ILE A 188 3.71 0.61 -15.09
C ILE A 188 4.80 -0.31 -15.62
N ASP A 189 5.27 -0.09 -16.85
CA ASP A 189 6.32 -0.91 -17.45
C ASP A 189 7.64 -0.75 -16.70
N ASP A 190 7.97 0.46 -16.23
CA ASP A 190 9.15 0.71 -15.39
C ASP A 190 9.05 -0.08 -14.06
N HIS A 191 7.86 -0.07 -13.44
CA HIS A 191 7.62 -0.80 -12.20
C HIS A 191 7.72 -2.31 -12.39
N ILE A 192 7.20 -2.85 -13.51
CA ILE A 192 7.31 -4.27 -13.85
C ILE A 192 8.77 -4.65 -14.07
N ALA A 193 9.53 -3.84 -14.83
CA ALA A 193 10.95 -4.08 -15.08
C ALA A 193 11.75 -4.05 -13.76
N PHE A 194 11.52 -3.06 -12.90
CA PHE A 194 12.12 -2.94 -11.58
C PHE A 194 11.91 -4.19 -10.72
N HIS A 195 10.68 -4.73 -10.71
CA HIS A 195 10.38 -5.96 -9.97
C HIS A 195 11.01 -7.20 -10.63
N ALA A 196 11.01 -7.26 -11.95
CA ALA A 196 11.63 -8.37 -12.68
C ALA A 196 13.14 -8.48 -12.40
N GLU A 197 13.85 -7.35 -12.36
CA GLU A 197 15.26 -7.30 -11.96
C GLU A 197 15.44 -7.83 -10.53
N SER A 198 14.70 -7.26 -9.57
CA SER A 198 14.79 -7.65 -8.15
C SER A 198 14.40 -9.11 -7.87
N LEU A 199 13.58 -9.71 -8.73
CA LEU A 199 13.20 -11.13 -8.61
C LEU A 199 14.24 -12.08 -9.20
N ASN A 200 15.19 -11.60 -10.00
CA ASN A 200 16.24 -12.42 -10.61
C ASN A 200 17.55 -12.42 -9.80
N ASP A 201 17.68 -11.50 -8.84
CA ASP A 201 18.77 -11.45 -7.86
C ASP A 201 18.51 -12.42 -6.68
#